data_314c40ea37cf510dc783d8bc3c426ff3
#
_entry.id   314c40ea37cf510dc783d8bc3c426ff3
#
_cell.length_a   1.000
_cell.length_b   1.000
_cell.length_c   1.000
_cell.angle_alpha   90.00
_cell.angle_beta   90.00
_cell.angle_gamma   90.00
#
_symmetry.space_group_name_H-M   'P 1'
#
loop_
_entity.id
_entity.type
_entity.pdbx_description
1 polymer ?
#
loop_
_entity_poly.entity_id
_entity_poly.type
_entity_poly.pdbx_seq_one_letter_code
_entity_poly.pdbx_strand_id
1 'polypeptide(L)'
;MISLNEYHQSITNIGLTDTWDLILNSHFPNEFFTEDKLGGLYEDGLAFANKIEKKAMGKYYTPIDVAEVMAKYLLELPGDNICDLCCGTGNLILSVLDVMGENAAKSALANGNIYLYDIDSTAIKICHAILKYRYGDSANNVNIVNEDCLNNEIHFPDNAKVISNPPYGRQDSLASGSYSCAKTTKELYVAFMEKIIVE
;
A
#
# COMPACT_ATOMS: atom_id res chain seq x y z
N MET A 1 -11.76 -17.50 -8.99
CA MET A 1 -11.79 -17.89 -7.56
C MET A 1 -10.96 -19.14 -7.39
N ILE A 2 -9.95 -19.08 -6.54
CA ILE A 2 -9.08 -20.23 -6.21
C ILE A 2 -9.57 -20.92 -4.93
N SER A 3 -9.23 -22.18 -4.77
CA SER A 3 -9.51 -22.92 -3.54
C SER A 3 -8.58 -22.48 -2.41
N LEU A 4 -8.94 -22.80 -1.17
CA LEU A 4 -8.10 -22.51 0.00
C LEU A 4 -6.68 -23.11 -0.13
N ASN A 5 -6.55 -24.29 -0.74
CA ASN A 5 -5.24 -24.92 -0.95
C ASN A 5 -4.39 -24.19 -1.99
N GLU A 6 -4.99 -23.77 -3.10
CA GLU A 6 -4.31 -22.98 -4.13
C GLU A 6 -3.88 -21.63 -3.57
N TYR A 7 -4.73 -21.02 -2.74
CA TYR A 7 -4.42 -19.77 -2.04
C TYR A 7 -3.25 -19.94 -1.06
N HIS A 8 -3.26 -21.00 -0.24
CA HIS A 8 -2.14 -21.34 0.64
C HIS A 8 -0.84 -21.53 -0.16
N GLN A 9 -0.90 -22.21 -1.30
CA GLN A 9 0.26 -22.39 -2.15
C GLN A 9 0.78 -21.05 -2.71
N SER A 10 -0.10 -20.15 -3.11
CA SER A 10 0.28 -18.80 -3.56
C SER A 10 1.00 -18.02 -2.46
N ILE A 11 0.46 -18.02 -1.24
CA ILE A 11 1.07 -17.35 -0.07
C ILE A 11 2.45 -17.95 0.25
N THR A 12 2.58 -19.27 0.19
CA THR A 12 3.85 -19.96 0.41
C THR A 12 4.87 -19.59 -0.65
N ASN A 13 4.47 -19.54 -1.91
CA ASN A 13 5.34 -19.20 -3.04
C ASN A 13 5.91 -17.79 -2.98
N ILE A 14 5.18 -16.83 -2.38
CA ILE A 14 5.67 -15.46 -2.17
C ILE A 14 6.38 -15.27 -0.82
N GLY A 15 6.58 -16.34 -0.05
CA GLY A 15 7.32 -16.32 1.21
C GLY A 15 6.56 -15.71 2.39
N LEU A 16 5.23 -15.83 2.40
CA LEU A 16 4.35 -15.32 3.47
C LEU A 16 3.74 -16.45 4.31
N THR A 17 4.45 -17.55 4.49
CA THR A 17 3.94 -18.73 5.23
C THR A 17 3.49 -18.37 6.65
N ASP A 18 4.21 -17.48 7.34
CA ASP A 18 3.88 -17.06 8.71
C ASP A 18 2.61 -16.20 8.76
N THR A 19 2.23 -15.58 7.65
CA THR A 19 0.99 -14.79 7.52
C THR A 19 -0.24 -15.69 7.42
N TRP A 20 -0.07 -16.96 7.02
CA TRP A 20 -1.17 -17.91 6.84
C TRP A 20 -1.95 -18.17 8.12
N ASP A 21 -1.27 -18.31 9.25
CA ASP A 21 -1.92 -18.52 10.55
C ASP A 21 -2.74 -17.30 10.98
N LEU A 22 -2.27 -16.09 10.67
CA LEU A 22 -3.04 -14.86 10.90
C LEU A 22 -4.32 -14.84 10.07
N ILE A 23 -4.24 -15.23 8.81
CA ILE A 23 -5.38 -15.29 7.89
C ILE A 23 -6.39 -16.33 8.35
N LEU A 24 -5.94 -17.54 8.71
CA LEU A 24 -6.83 -18.60 9.19
C LEU A 24 -7.55 -18.25 10.49
N ASN A 25 -6.85 -17.56 11.41
CA ASN A 25 -7.42 -17.16 12.69
C ASN A 25 -8.42 -16.00 12.57
N SER A 26 -8.47 -15.28 11.43
CA SER A 26 -9.39 -14.18 11.19
C SER A 26 -10.83 -14.58 10.78
N HIS A 27 -11.18 -15.87 10.78
CA HIS A 27 -12.54 -16.40 10.60
C HIS A 27 -13.09 -16.49 9.16
N PHE A 28 -12.24 -16.80 8.17
CA PHE A 28 -12.69 -17.08 6.79
C PHE A 28 -12.44 -18.53 6.33
N PRO A 29 -12.81 -19.57 7.10
CA PRO A 29 -12.30 -20.92 6.86
C PRO A 29 -12.87 -21.65 5.63
N ASN A 30 -13.93 -21.19 4.99
CA ASN A 30 -14.64 -21.95 3.96
C ASN A 30 -15.02 -21.16 2.70
N GLU A 31 -14.54 -19.95 2.52
CA GLU A 31 -14.80 -19.20 1.30
C GLU A 31 -13.71 -19.44 0.24
N PHE A 32 -14.08 -19.33 -1.03
CA PHE A 32 -13.10 -19.28 -2.11
C PHE A 32 -12.43 -17.91 -2.09
N PHE A 33 -11.10 -17.90 -2.19
CA PHE A 33 -10.28 -16.69 -2.17
C PHE A 33 -9.81 -16.34 -3.57
N THR A 34 -9.57 -15.07 -3.77
CA THR A 34 -8.82 -14.55 -4.92
C THR A 34 -7.66 -13.75 -4.39
N GLU A 35 -6.60 -13.58 -5.18
CA GLU A 35 -5.48 -12.74 -4.79
C GLU A 35 -5.91 -11.30 -4.51
N ASP A 36 -6.98 -10.82 -5.15
CA ASP A 36 -7.58 -9.51 -4.84
C ASP A 36 -8.04 -9.35 -3.39
N LYS A 37 -8.41 -10.45 -2.74
CA LYS A 37 -8.81 -10.46 -1.32
C LYS A 37 -7.64 -10.59 -0.36
N LEU A 38 -6.44 -10.93 -0.84
CA LEU A 38 -5.28 -11.18 0.02
C LEU A 38 -4.94 -9.97 0.90
N GLY A 39 -5.01 -8.77 0.34
CA GLY A 39 -4.80 -7.54 1.09
C GLY A 39 -5.78 -7.40 2.26
N GLY A 40 -7.08 -7.50 2.00
CA GLY A 40 -8.12 -7.41 3.02
C GLY A 40 -7.99 -8.48 4.10
N LEU A 41 -7.68 -9.73 3.72
CA LEU A 41 -7.47 -10.81 4.68
C LEU A 41 -6.26 -10.57 5.59
N TYR A 42 -5.17 -10.03 5.04
CA TYR A 42 -4.00 -9.63 5.84
C TYR A 42 -4.37 -8.54 6.84
N GLU A 43 -5.09 -7.52 6.38
CA GLU A 43 -5.56 -6.41 7.20
C GLU A 43 -6.47 -6.87 8.34
N ASP A 44 -7.41 -7.77 8.05
CA ASP A 44 -8.31 -8.36 9.05
C ASP A 44 -7.53 -9.22 10.06
N GLY A 45 -6.55 -10.00 9.58
CA GLY A 45 -5.65 -10.78 10.43
C GLY A 45 -4.85 -9.91 11.39
N LEU A 46 -4.27 -8.81 10.91
CA LEU A 46 -3.58 -7.83 11.75
C LEU A 46 -4.52 -7.17 12.77
N ALA A 47 -5.75 -6.84 12.34
CA ALA A 47 -6.74 -6.25 13.23
C ALA A 47 -7.17 -7.21 14.35
N PHE A 48 -7.23 -8.51 14.06
CA PHE A 48 -7.55 -9.54 15.04
C PHE A 48 -6.39 -9.80 16.01
N ALA A 49 -5.17 -9.93 15.50
CA ALA A 49 -3.98 -10.24 16.31
C ALA A 49 -3.57 -9.09 17.24
N ASN A 50 -3.73 -7.85 16.80
CA ASN A 50 -3.14 -6.68 17.46
C ASN A 50 -4.12 -5.50 17.56
N LYS A 51 -5.30 -5.70 18.17
CA LYS A 51 -6.27 -4.61 18.40
C LYS A 51 -5.65 -3.39 19.10
N ILE A 52 -4.66 -3.61 19.96
CA ILE A 52 -3.98 -2.56 20.72
C ILE A 52 -2.92 -1.86 19.85
N GLU A 53 -2.13 -2.61 19.11
CA GLU A 53 -1.04 -2.08 18.26
C GLU A 53 -1.56 -1.37 17.02
N LYS A 54 -2.63 -1.87 16.38
CA LYS A 54 -3.27 -1.19 15.23
C LYS A 54 -3.69 0.24 15.58
N LYS A 55 -4.28 0.43 16.77
CA LYS A 55 -4.69 1.75 17.28
C LYS A 55 -3.48 2.64 17.60
N ALA A 56 -2.40 2.06 18.12
CA ALA A 56 -1.17 2.78 18.44
C ALA A 56 -0.38 3.19 17.19
N MET A 57 -0.38 2.36 16.15
CA MET A 57 0.31 2.66 14.87
C MET A 57 -0.50 3.53 13.92
N GLY A 58 -1.80 3.77 14.20
CA GLY A 58 -2.67 4.59 13.34
C GLY A 58 -2.87 4.02 11.93
N LYS A 59 -2.65 2.71 11.74
CA LYS A 59 -2.81 2.04 10.45
C LYS A 59 -4.30 1.83 10.15
N TYR A 60 -4.84 2.65 9.25
CA TYR A 60 -6.20 2.53 8.73
C TYR A 60 -6.16 2.39 7.22
N TYR A 61 -6.83 1.38 6.72
CA TYR A 61 -6.94 1.17 5.27
C TYR A 61 -8.01 2.07 4.67
N THR A 62 -7.77 2.50 3.44
CA THR A 62 -8.72 3.35 2.73
C THR A 62 -9.87 2.49 2.22
N PRO A 63 -11.13 2.78 2.59
CA PRO A 63 -12.29 2.13 1.98
C PRO A 63 -12.29 2.29 0.46
N ILE A 64 -12.79 1.29 -0.26
CA ILE A 64 -12.68 1.23 -1.73
C ILE A 64 -13.41 2.39 -2.41
N ASP A 65 -14.56 2.81 -1.88
CA ASP A 65 -15.35 3.94 -2.37
C ASP A 65 -14.58 5.26 -2.24
N VAL A 66 -13.86 5.45 -1.14
CA VAL A 66 -12.99 6.61 -0.93
C VAL A 66 -11.77 6.54 -1.86
N ALA A 67 -11.15 5.37 -1.98
CA ALA A 67 -10.00 5.16 -2.86
C ALA A 67 -10.33 5.45 -4.33
N GLU A 68 -11.52 5.06 -4.80
CA GLU A 68 -11.99 5.37 -6.15
C GLU A 68 -12.16 6.89 -6.39
N VAL A 69 -12.70 7.61 -5.41
CA VAL A 69 -12.83 9.07 -5.49
C VAL A 69 -11.46 9.73 -5.55
N MET A 70 -10.54 9.33 -4.67
CA MET A 70 -9.16 9.83 -4.67
C MET A 70 -8.46 9.55 -6.00
N ALA A 71 -8.63 8.34 -6.55
CA ALA A 71 -8.06 7.94 -7.83
C ALA A 71 -8.54 8.83 -8.99
N LYS A 72 -9.85 9.15 -9.04
CA LYS A 72 -10.41 10.03 -10.05
C LYS A 72 -9.78 11.43 -10.01
N TYR A 73 -9.65 12.02 -8.82
CA TYR A 73 -9.00 13.32 -8.67
C TYR A 73 -7.51 13.27 -9.01
N LEU A 74 -6.80 12.21 -8.61
CA LEU A 74 -5.40 12.03 -8.97
C LEU A 74 -5.19 12.05 -10.49
N LEU A 75 -6.04 11.34 -11.22
CA LEU A 75 -5.90 11.19 -12.67
C LEU A 75 -6.21 12.47 -13.46
N GLU A 76 -6.88 13.45 -12.85
CA GLU A 76 -7.06 14.80 -13.42
C GLU A 76 -5.78 15.65 -13.36
N LEU A 77 -4.84 15.31 -12.48
CA LEU A 77 -3.57 16.02 -12.35
C LEU A 77 -2.63 15.70 -13.53
N PRO A 78 -1.77 16.64 -13.94
CA PRO A 78 -0.76 16.39 -14.97
C PRO A 78 0.34 15.43 -14.46
N GLY A 79 0.98 14.73 -15.38
CA GLY A 79 2.09 13.82 -15.11
C GLY A 79 1.68 12.36 -15.30
N ASP A 80 2.68 11.52 -15.59
CA ASP A 80 2.50 10.10 -15.86
C ASP A 80 2.92 9.22 -14.67
N ASN A 81 3.84 9.70 -13.84
CA ASN A 81 4.34 8.98 -12.69
C ASN A 81 3.38 9.09 -11.50
N ILE A 82 3.10 7.97 -10.85
CA ILE A 82 2.21 7.86 -9.69
C ILE A 82 2.99 7.28 -8.52
N CYS A 83 2.96 7.97 -7.38
CA CYS A 83 3.71 7.60 -6.19
C CYS A 83 2.77 7.43 -4.99
N ASP A 84 2.95 6.34 -4.22
CA ASP A 84 2.30 6.13 -2.92
C ASP A 84 3.37 5.81 -1.86
N LEU A 85 3.47 6.66 -0.84
CA LEU A 85 4.50 6.55 0.21
C LEU A 85 4.11 5.63 1.37
N CYS A 86 2.86 5.18 1.41
CA CYS A 86 2.32 4.30 2.44
C CYS A 86 1.34 3.33 1.79
N CYS A 87 1.82 2.59 0.77
CA CYS A 87 0.94 1.83 -0.12
C CYS A 87 0.25 0.65 0.57
N GLY A 88 0.77 0.15 1.68
CA GLY A 88 0.24 -1.02 2.36
C GLY A 88 0.12 -2.21 1.41
N THR A 89 -1.04 -2.84 1.40
CA THR A 89 -1.38 -3.95 0.49
C THR A 89 -1.83 -3.48 -0.90
N GLY A 90 -1.83 -2.17 -1.17
CA GLY A 90 -2.05 -1.60 -2.49
C GLY A 90 -3.46 -1.08 -2.76
N ASN A 91 -4.32 -0.87 -1.75
CA ASN A 91 -5.71 -0.46 -1.97
C ASN A 91 -5.86 0.82 -2.80
N LEU A 92 -5.05 1.84 -2.54
CA LEU A 92 -5.10 3.09 -3.31
C LEU A 92 -4.62 2.88 -4.74
N ILE A 93 -3.46 2.25 -4.93
CA ILE A 93 -2.92 2.04 -6.28
C ILE A 93 -3.80 1.12 -7.12
N LEU A 94 -4.38 0.07 -6.53
CA LEU A 94 -5.32 -0.81 -7.24
C LEU A 94 -6.54 -0.02 -7.72
N SER A 95 -7.10 0.87 -6.90
CA SER A 95 -8.20 1.74 -7.29
C SER A 95 -7.80 2.72 -8.41
N VAL A 96 -6.57 3.25 -8.38
CA VAL A 96 -6.06 4.10 -9.48
C VAL A 96 -5.98 3.30 -10.78
N LEU A 97 -5.42 2.11 -10.76
CA LEU A 97 -5.30 1.24 -11.93
C LEU A 97 -6.67 0.81 -12.48
N ASP A 98 -7.65 0.57 -11.60
CA ASP A 98 -9.02 0.25 -12.00
C ASP A 98 -9.70 1.44 -12.70
N VAL A 99 -9.56 2.66 -12.17
CA VAL A 99 -10.11 3.88 -12.79
C VAL A 99 -9.43 4.21 -14.12
N MET A 100 -8.11 3.94 -14.26
CA MET A 100 -7.39 4.09 -15.52
C MET A 100 -7.90 3.14 -16.61
N GLY A 101 -8.41 1.98 -16.23
CA GLY A 101 -8.78 0.90 -17.13
C GLY A 101 -7.59 0.02 -17.54
N GLU A 102 -7.88 -1.20 -17.93
CA GLU A 102 -6.91 -2.30 -18.08
C GLU A 102 -5.69 -1.95 -18.97
N ASN A 103 -5.93 -1.36 -20.15
CA ASN A 103 -4.85 -1.07 -21.11
C ASN A 103 -3.91 0.03 -20.59
N ALA A 104 -4.45 1.10 -20.01
CA ALA A 104 -3.66 2.19 -19.46
C ALA A 104 -2.89 1.73 -18.21
N ALA A 105 -3.53 0.94 -17.35
CA ALA A 105 -2.89 0.34 -16.17
C ALA A 105 -1.70 -0.55 -16.56
N LYS A 106 -1.88 -1.45 -17.53
CA LYS A 106 -0.79 -2.29 -18.04
C LYS A 106 0.36 -1.46 -18.63
N SER A 107 0.04 -0.39 -19.34
CA SER A 107 1.05 0.51 -19.91
C SER A 107 1.83 1.23 -18.81
N ALA A 108 1.15 1.80 -17.81
CA ALA A 108 1.78 2.51 -16.71
C ALA A 108 2.72 1.59 -15.89
N LEU A 109 2.28 0.37 -15.61
CA LEU A 109 3.10 -0.64 -14.92
C LEU A 109 4.31 -1.05 -15.76
N ALA A 110 4.12 -1.37 -17.05
CA ALA A 110 5.18 -1.81 -17.93
C ALA A 110 6.24 -0.72 -18.19
N ASN A 111 5.84 0.55 -18.18
CA ASN A 111 6.74 1.70 -18.34
C ASN A 111 7.46 2.08 -17.03
N GLY A 112 7.14 1.44 -15.90
CA GLY A 112 7.74 1.76 -14.61
C GLY A 112 7.25 3.08 -13.99
N ASN A 113 6.04 3.51 -14.35
CA ASN A 113 5.48 4.79 -13.90
C ASN A 113 4.83 4.71 -12.50
N ILE A 114 4.86 3.54 -11.86
CA ILE A 114 4.25 3.31 -10.55
C ILE A 114 5.34 3.11 -9.50
N TYR A 115 5.30 3.94 -8.44
CA TYR A 115 6.27 3.99 -7.35
C TYR A 115 5.56 3.77 -6.02
N LEU A 116 5.86 2.67 -5.36
CA LEU A 116 5.18 2.22 -4.14
C LEU A 116 6.19 2.02 -3.01
N TYR A 117 5.91 2.61 -1.87
CA TYR A 117 6.74 2.51 -0.68
C TYR A 117 5.89 2.12 0.52
N ASP A 118 6.40 1.28 1.37
CA ASP A 118 5.84 1.01 2.70
C ASP A 118 6.93 0.45 3.62
N ILE A 119 6.82 0.73 4.92
CA ILE A 119 7.70 0.17 5.94
C ILE A 119 7.38 -1.31 6.24
N ASP A 120 6.16 -1.75 5.92
CA ASP A 120 5.69 -3.11 6.17
C ASP A 120 6.08 -4.04 5.02
N SER A 121 7.14 -4.82 5.22
CA SER A 121 7.65 -5.74 4.21
C SER A 121 6.65 -6.82 3.78
N THR A 122 5.72 -7.21 4.66
CA THR A 122 4.67 -8.19 4.34
C THR A 122 3.62 -7.56 3.45
N ALA A 123 3.17 -6.35 3.78
CA ALA A 123 2.23 -5.61 2.95
C ALA A 123 2.77 -5.37 1.53
N ILE A 124 4.04 -4.99 1.40
CA ILE A 124 4.76 -4.84 0.12
C ILE A 124 4.72 -6.12 -0.72
N LYS A 125 5.02 -7.27 -0.12
CA LYS A 125 4.98 -8.56 -0.84
C LYS A 125 3.57 -8.90 -1.31
N ILE A 126 2.56 -8.64 -0.50
CA ILE A 126 1.15 -8.84 -0.83
C ILE A 126 0.74 -7.92 -1.98
N CYS A 127 1.06 -6.63 -1.89
CA CYS A 127 0.80 -5.65 -2.96
C CYS A 127 1.40 -6.12 -4.29
N HIS A 128 2.67 -6.51 -4.28
CA HIS A 128 3.35 -7.01 -5.48
C HIS A 128 2.69 -8.28 -6.03
N ALA A 129 2.30 -9.22 -5.16
CA ALA A 129 1.62 -10.45 -5.58
C ALA A 129 0.27 -10.16 -6.24
N ILE A 130 -0.53 -9.23 -5.71
CA ILE A 130 -1.80 -8.82 -6.31
C ILE A 130 -1.57 -8.17 -7.68
N LEU A 131 -0.60 -7.27 -7.80
CA LEU A 131 -0.25 -6.63 -9.08
C LEU A 131 0.18 -7.66 -10.12
N LYS A 132 1.01 -8.63 -9.75
CA LYS A 132 1.42 -9.73 -10.62
C LYS A 132 0.27 -10.63 -11.03
N TYR A 133 -0.63 -10.93 -10.11
CA TYR A 133 -1.82 -11.73 -10.41
C TYR A 133 -2.75 -11.03 -11.41
N ARG A 134 -3.02 -9.73 -11.21
CA ARG A 134 -3.96 -8.97 -12.05
C ARG A 134 -3.38 -8.58 -13.41
N TYR A 135 -2.11 -8.22 -13.47
CA TYR A 135 -1.49 -7.58 -14.64
C TYR A 135 -0.33 -8.38 -15.26
N GLY A 136 0.03 -9.53 -14.68
CA GLY A 136 1.05 -10.43 -15.22
C GLY A 136 2.40 -9.75 -15.38
N ASP A 137 3.01 -9.92 -16.55
CA ASP A 137 4.35 -9.40 -16.85
C ASP A 137 4.43 -7.86 -16.89
N SER A 138 3.31 -7.16 -17.09
CA SER A 138 3.28 -5.70 -17.01
C SER A 138 3.71 -5.19 -15.64
N ALA A 139 3.47 -5.95 -14.57
CA ALA A 139 3.86 -5.59 -13.21
C ALA A 139 5.34 -5.86 -12.89
N ASN A 140 6.18 -6.34 -13.85
CA ASN A 140 7.60 -6.58 -13.61
C ASN A 140 8.40 -5.29 -13.35
N ASN A 141 7.95 -4.17 -13.90
CA ASN A 141 8.65 -2.90 -13.86
C ASN A 141 8.10 -1.93 -12.79
N VAL A 142 7.18 -2.39 -11.93
CA VAL A 142 6.72 -1.56 -10.82
C VAL A 142 7.87 -1.27 -9.86
N ASN A 143 8.03 0.00 -9.48
CA ASN A 143 9.01 0.41 -8.48
C ASN A 143 8.38 0.23 -7.09
N ILE A 144 8.61 -0.92 -6.48
CA ILE A 144 8.05 -1.26 -5.17
C ILE A 144 9.17 -1.51 -4.17
N VAL A 145 9.19 -0.72 -3.09
CA VAL A 145 10.33 -0.65 -2.17
C VAL A 145 9.84 -0.71 -0.72
N ASN A 146 10.46 -1.59 0.07
CA ASN A 146 10.24 -1.63 1.51
C ASN A 146 11.15 -0.61 2.18
N GLU A 147 10.59 0.55 2.55
CA GLU A 147 11.37 1.68 3.03
C GLU A 147 10.61 2.50 4.08
N ASP A 148 11.34 3.06 5.05
CA ASP A 148 10.83 4.09 5.95
C ASP A 148 10.95 5.46 5.28
N CYS A 149 9.87 5.88 4.66
CA CYS A 149 9.84 7.12 3.88
C CYS A 149 10.09 8.39 4.69
N LEU A 150 9.92 8.39 6.00
CA LEU A 150 10.19 9.58 6.82
C LEU A 150 11.66 9.72 7.21
N ASN A 151 12.36 8.59 7.37
CA ASN A 151 13.73 8.58 7.84
C ASN A 151 14.78 8.45 6.73
N ASN A 152 14.36 8.06 5.52
CA ASN A 152 15.25 7.83 4.39
C ASN A 152 14.92 8.78 3.23
N GLU A 153 15.92 9.04 2.38
CA GLU A 153 15.70 9.75 1.12
C GLU A 153 14.85 8.90 0.19
N ILE A 154 13.79 9.50 -0.34
CA ILE A 154 12.91 8.89 -1.32
C ILE A 154 13.14 9.57 -2.66
N HIS A 155 13.31 8.77 -3.69
CA HIS A 155 13.37 9.30 -5.04
C HIS A 155 11.96 9.53 -5.59
N PHE A 156 11.54 10.78 -5.65
CA PHE A 156 10.35 11.18 -6.38
C PHE A 156 10.72 11.35 -7.86
N PRO A 157 10.05 10.64 -8.78
CA PRO A 157 10.24 10.91 -10.20
C PRO A 157 9.68 12.29 -10.57
N ASP A 158 10.28 12.93 -11.58
CA ASP A 158 9.82 14.22 -12.07
C ASP A 158 8.32 14.17 -12.42
N ASN A 159 7.59 15.22 -12.02
CA ASN A 159 6.16 15.33 -12.23
C ASN A 159 5.34 14.17 -11.64
N ALA A 160 5.76 13.61 -10.53
CA ALA A 160 5.00 12.59 -9.84
C ALA A 160 3.68 13.15 -9.29
N LYS A 161 2.62 12.41 -9.53
CA LYS A 161 1.34 12.57 -8.82
C LYS A 161 1.39 11.69 -7.58
N VAL A 162 1.17 12.27 -6.40
CA VAL A 162 1.20 11.53 -5.15
C VAL A 162 -0.22 11.25 -4.66
N ILE A 163 -0.48 9.99 -4.34
CA ILE A 163 -1.66 9.53 -3.62
C ILE A 163 -1.18 8.73 -2.43
N SER A 164 -1.65 9.04 -1.24
CA SER A 164 -1.24 8.29 -0.05
C SER A 164 -2.27 8.41 1.06
N ASN A 165 -2.38 7.38 1.90
CA ASN A 165 -3.09 7.41 3.17
C ASN A 165 -2.09 7.12 4.30
N PRO A 166 -1.34 8.13 4.75
CA PRO A 166 -0.29 7.95 5.74
C PRO A 166 -0.86 7.60 7.12
N PRO A 167 -0.06 6.98 8.00
CA PRO A 167 -0.51 6.60 9.33
C PRO A 167 -0.86 7.83 10.18
N TYR A 168 -1.93 7.72 10.98
CA TYR A 168 -2.44 8.80 11.87
C TYR A 168 -1.86 8.74 13.29
N GLY A 169 -0.82 7.91 13.51
CA GLY A 169 -0.17 7.80 14.81
C GLY A 169 0.69 9.01 15.16
N ARG A 170 1.06 9.11 16.45
CA ARG A 170 2.00 10.11 16.95
C ARG A 170 3.34 9.48 17.25
N GLN A 171 4.40 10.22 16.99
CA GLN A 171 5.77 9.77 17.23
C GLN A 171 6.59 10.89 17.87
N ASP A 172 7.09 10.64 19.09
CA ASP A 172 7.82 11.65 19.86
C ASP A 172 9.14 12.08 19.22
N SER A 173 9.77 11.22 18.44
CA SER A 173 10.99 11.54 17.67
C SER A 173 10.78 12.69 16.68
N LEU A 174 9.57 12.93 16.19
CA LEU A 174 9.27 14.06 15.30
C LEU A 174 9.50 15.42 15.96
N ALA A 175 9.45 15.51 17.29
CA ALA A 175 9.73 16.75 18.01
C ALA A 175 11.16 17.27 17.79
N SER A 176 12.11 16.37 17.55
CA SER A 176 13.53 16.68 17.28
C SER A 176 13.95 16.39 15.84
N GLY A 177 13.02 15.92 14.99
CA GLY A 177 13.28 15.54 13.61
C GLY A 177 13.38 16.74 12.65
N SER A 178 13.56 16.42 11.37
CA SER A 178 13.73 17.40 10.28
C SER A 178 12.41 18.09 9.89
N TYR A 179 11.26 17.49 10.18
CA TYR A 179 9.95 17.97 9.76
C TYR A 179 9.44 19.11 10.65
N SER A 180 9.46 20.33 10.13
CA SER A 180 9.18 21.55 10.90
C SER A 180 7.71 21.65 11.33
N CYS A 181 6.78 21.26 10.47
CA CYS A 181 5.33 21.27 10.74
C CYS A 181 4.91 20.19 11.74
N ALA A 182 5.59 19.04 11.71
CA ALA A 182 5.29 17.92 12.60
C ALA A 182 5.87 18.06 14.02
N LYS A 183 6.83 18.97 14.26
CA LYS A 183 7.48 19.14 15.57
C LYS A 183 6.51 19.37 16.72
N THR A 184 5.45 20.16 16.50
CA THR A 184 4.47 20.51 17.53
C THR A 184 3.41 19.45 17.68
N THR A 185 2.87 18.96 16.57
CA THR A 185 1.77 17.99 16.57
C THR A 185 2.27 16.57 16.86
N LYS A 186 3.48 16.25 16.43
CA LYS A 186 4.09 14.91 16.44
C LYS A 186 3.26 13.87 15.67
N GLU A 187 2.37 14.33 14.80
CA GLU A 187 1.51 13.47 13.98
C GLU A 187 2.26 13.01 12.74
N LEU A 188 2.25 11.70 12.48
CA LEU A 188 2.97 11.11 11.35
C LEU A 188 2.46 11.64 10.02
N TYR A 189 1.14 11.74 9.82
CA TYR A 189 0.58 12.23 8.56
C TYR A 189 1.03 13.67 8.23
N VAL A 190 1.26 14.51 9.26
CA VAL A 190 1.79 15.88 9.05
C VAL A 190 3.22 15.84 8.51
N ALA A 191 4.06 14.92 9.02
CA ALA A 191 5.42 14.74 8.51
C ALA A 191 5.41 14.20 7.07
N PHE A 192 4.52 13.28 6.72
CA PHE A 192 4.34 12.80 5.35
C PHE A 192 3.89 13.92 4.40
N MET A 193 2.93 14.74 4.82
CA MET A 193 2.50 15.91 4.03
C MET A 193 3.64 16.90 3.80
N GLU A 194 4.42 17.20 4.85
CA GLU A 194 5.60 18.08 4.71
C GLU A 194 6.62 17.50 3.74
N LYS A 195 6.92 16.20 3.83
CA LYS A 195 7.82 15.51 2.92
C LYS A 195 7.37 15.60 1.45
N ILE A 196 6.10 15.31 1.18
CA ILE A 196 5.54 15.37 -0.19
C ILE A 196 5.59 16.79 -0.78
N ILE A 197 5.46 17.83 0.05
CA ILE A 197 5.42 19.22 -0.43
C ILE A 197 6.84 19.79 -0.65
N VAL A 198 7.81 19.33 0.12
CA VAL A 198 9.17 19.91 0.13
C VAL A 198 10.13 19.18 -0.80
N GLU A 199 9.94 17.87 -1.00
CA GLU A 199 10.75 17.05 -1.91
C GLU A 199 10.09 16.90 -3.29
#